data_dfa76880b57ba8c8c150c1a8c421f09a
#
_entry.id   dfa76880b57ba8c8c150c1a8c421f09a
#
_cell.length_a   1.000
_cell.length_b   1.000
_cell.length_c   1.000
_cell.angle_alpha   90.00
_cell.angle_beta   90.00
_cell.angle_gamma   90.00
#
_symmetry.space_group_name_H-M   'P 1'
#
loop_
_entity.id
_entity.type
_entity.pdbx_description
1 polymer ?
#
loop_
_entity_poly.entity_id
_entity_poly.type
_entity_poly.pdbx_seq_one_letter_code
_entity_poly.pdbx_strand_id
1 'polypeptide(L)'
;IAESKKGYPILVVHEATIEEIREQKLDELRLHDSSEAVNQFNINGVFGWLNKSTRVGLMNSINIERESGRSKTSIWIGDTKFVLSIERAIDMLQQLELYALACYDTTQRHINAINQLETKEEIEAYNFKTGYPRKLNFTG
;
A
#
# COMPACT_ATOMS: atom_id res chain seq x y z
N ILE A 1 -22.13 -27.72 19.99
CA ILE A 1 -22.52 -28.67 18.94
C ILE A 1 -23.78 -29.38 19.37
N ALA A 2 -24.77 -29.32 18.52
CA ALA A 2 -25.94 -30.15 18.70
C ALA A 2 -25.61 -31.59 18.22
N GLU A 3 -26.19 -32.55 18.88
CA GLU A 3 -26.04 -33.94 18.48
C GLU A 3 -27.30 -34.42 17.80
N SER A 4 -27.13 -35.34 16.83
CA SER A 4 -28.25 -36.01 16.26
C SER A 4 -28.86 -36.97 17.28
N LYS A 5 -30.08 -37.46 17.01
CA LYS A 5 -30.77 -38.43 17.87
C LYS A 5 -29.99 -39.73 18.05
N LYS A 6 -29.03 -40.02 17.20
CA LYS A 6 -28.19 -41.21 17.24
C LYS A 6 -26.85 -40.98 17.91
N GLY A 7 -26.66 -39.82 18.57
CA GLY A 7 -25.40 -39.47 19.23
C GLY A 7 -24.29 -38.99 18.33
N TYR A 8 -24.56 -38.76 17.04
CA TYR A 8 -23.58 -38.22 16.13
C TYR A 8 -23.57 -36.69 16.23
N PRO A 9 -22.38 -36.06 16.20
CA PRO A 9 -22.34 -34.62 16.20
C PRO A 9 -22.96 -34.08 14.93
N ILE A 10 -23.80 -33.06 15.10
CA ILE A 10 -24.34 -32.31 13.98
C ILE A 10 -23.37 -31.18 13.73
N LEU A 11 -22.89 -31.09 12.49
CA LEU A 11 -22.04 -29.98 12.10
C LEU A 11 -22.88 -28.71 12.16
N VAL A 12 -22.55 -27.85 13.12
CA VAL A 12 -23.15 -26.53 13.22
C VAL A 12 -22.28 -25.56 12.44
N VAL A 13 -22.84 -25.03 11.37
CA VAL A 13 -22.14 -24.03 10.57
C VAL A 13 -22.23 -22.71 11.34
N HIS A 14 -21.06 -22.18 11.70
CA HIS A 14 -20.99 -20.87 12.32
C HIS A 14 -21.31 -19.81 11.27
N GLU A 15 -22.38 -19.07 11.52
CA GLU A 15 -22.69 -17.92 10.67
C GLU A 15 -21.86 -16.74 11.15
N ALA A 16 -21.05 -16.19 10.25
CA ALA A 16 -20.17 -15.08 10.59
C ALA A 16 -20.98 -13.86 11.05
N THR A 17 -20.53 -13.23 12.11
CA THR A 17 -21.14 -11.99 12.61
C THR A 17 -20.73 -10.83 11.71
N ILE A 18 -21.44 -9.72 11.83
CA ILE A 18 -21.09 -8.49 11.10
C ILE A 18 -19.67 -8.03 11.46
N GLU A 19 -19.26 -8.17 12.72
CA GLU A 19 -17.93 -7.81 13.18
C GLU A 19 -16.85 -8.68 12.54
N GLU A 20 -17.12 -9.98 12.41
CA GLU A 20 -16.19 -10.90 11.76
C GLU A 20 -16.04 -10.59 10.28
N ILE A 21 -17.14 -10.29 9.58
CA ILE A 21 -17.13 -9.91 8.17
C ILE A 21 -16.41 -8.58 7.97
N ARG A 22 -16.64 -7.63 8.86
CA ARG A 22 -15.95 -6.33 8.84
C ARG A 22 -14.45 -6.51 9.01
N GLU A 23 -14.02 -7.29 9.99
CA GLU A 23 -12.60 -7.53 10.24
C GLU A 23 -11.93 -8.24 9.06
N GLN A 24 -12.63 -9.19 8.45
CA GLN A 24 -12.14 -9.87 7.25
C GLN A 24 -11.96 -8.87 6.09
N LYS A 25 -12.92 -7.97 5.90
CA LYS A 25 -12.82 -6.95 4.85
C LYS A 25 -11.66 -6.00 5.12
N LEU A 26 -11.47 -5.59 6.37
CA LEU A 26 -10.35 -4.72 6.75
C LEU A 26 -9.00 -5.42 6.54
N ASP A 27 -8.92 -6.72 6.80
CA ASP A 27 -7.70 -7.49 6.53
C ASP A 27 -7.40 -7.56 5.04
N GLU A 28 -8.42 -7.77 4.20
CA GLU A 28 -8.27 -7.73 2.75
C GLU A 28 -7.77 -6.36 2.28
N LEU A 29 -8.30 -5.29 2.86
CA LEU A 29 -7.87 -3.93 2.56
C LEU A 29 -6.40 -3.72 2.95
N ARG A 30 -5.99 -4.19 4.12
CA ARG A 30 -4.60 -4.08 4.58
C ARG A 30 -3.64 -4.82 3.65
N LEU A 31 -4.04 -6.01 3.18
CA LEU A 31 -3.25 -6.77 2.21
C LEU A 31 -3.11 -6.01 0.89
N HIS A 32 -4.20 -5.41 0.42
CA HIS A 32 -4.17 -4.58 -0.79
C HIS A 32 -3.25 -3.37 -0.61
N ASP A 33 -3.38 -2.68 0.52
CA ASP A 33 -2.59 -1.49 0.86
C ASP A 33 -1.08 -1.78 0.89
N SER A 34 -0.69 -3.00 1.31
CA SER A 34 0.72 -3.39 1.36
C SER A 34 1.22 -4.08 0.09
N SER A 35 0.36 -4.29 -0.89
CA SER A 35 0.69 -5.02 -2.11
C SER A 35 1.28 -4.13 -3.20
N GLU A 36 1.80 -4.76 -4.26
CA GLU A 36 2.28 -4.09 -5.46
C GLU A 36 1.17 -3.37 -6.23
N ALA A 37 -0.10 -3.70 -5.96
CA ALA A 37 -1.22 -2.98 -6.55
C ALA A 37 -1.22 -1.50 -6.12
N VAL A 38 -0.66 -1.20 -4.96
CA VAL A 38 -0.54 0.16 -4.42
C VAL A 38 0.91 0.62 -4.41
N ASN A 39 1.81 -0.22 -3.92
CA ASN A 39 3.22 0.11 -3.68
C ASN A 39 4.10 -0.30 -4.85
N GLN A 40 4.06 0.47 -5.90
CA GLN A 40 4.88 0.24 -7.08
C GLN A 40 4.99 1.51 -7.91
N PHE A 41 6.15 1.72 -8.50
CA PHE A 41 6.35 2.73 -9.53
C PHE A 41 7.21 2.14 -10.64
N ASN A 42 7.32 2.87 -11.73
CA ASN A 42 8.13 2.49 -12.88
C ASN A 42 9.16 3.57 -13.16
N ILE A 43 10.40 3.15 -13.40
CA ILE A 43 11.45 4.04 -13.88
C ILE A 43 12.14 3.33 -15.05
N ASN A 44 12.00 3.90 -16.26
CA ASN A 44 12.56 3.35 -17.49
C ASN A 44 12.23 1.86 -17.73
N GLY A 45 11.03 1.44 -17.37
CA GLY A 45 10.61 0.05 -17.52
C GLY A 45 10.98 -0.86 -16.35
N VAL A 46 11.67 -0.35 -15.35
CA VAL A 46 11.99 -1.09 -14.12
C VAL A 46 10.93 -0.78 -13.07
N PHE A 47 10.27 -1.82 -12.57
CA PHE A 47 9.25 -1.68 -11.54
C PHE A 47 9.86 -1.94 -10.17
N GLY A 48 9.47 -1.14 -9.20
CA GLY A 48 9.92 -1.31 -7.83
C GLY A 48 9.22 -0.40 -6.87
N TRP A 49 9.66 -0.42 -5.63
CA TRP A 49 9.14 0.40 -4.57
C TRP A 49 10.25 0.77 -3.59
N LEU A 50 10.13 1.94 -3.01
CA LEU A 50 11.00 2.38 -1.92
C LEU A 50 10.09 2.66 -0.73
N ASN A 51 10.28 1.92 0.36
CA ASN A 51 9.47 2.10 1.56
C ASN A 51 9.82 3.42 2.27
N LYS A 52 9.02 3.78 3.26
CA LYS A 52 9.16 5.07 3.94
C LYS A 52 10.54 5.30 4.53
N SER A 53 11.08 4.32 5.24
CA SER A 53 12.39 4.48 5.88
C SER A 53 13.50 4.64 4.83
N THR A 54 13.41 3.92 3.73
CA THR A 54 14.36 4.05 2.61
C THR A 54 14.24 5.43 1.98
N ARG A 55 13.04 5.91 1.71
CA ARG A 55 12.83 7.24 1.13
C ARG A 55 13.40 8.34 2.03
N VAL A 56 13.13 8.25 3.33
CA VAL A 56 13.65 9.22 4.31
C VAL A 56 15.18 9.18 4.37
N GLY A 57 15.75 7.99 4.42
CA GLY A 57 17.21 7.80 4.46
C GLY A 57 17.89 8.32 3.20
N LEU A 58 17.33 8.03 2.03
CA LEU A 58 17.85 8.54 0.75
C LEU A 58 17.78 10.05 0.67
N MET A 59 16.67 10.66 1.06
CA MET A 59 16.53 12.11 1.03
C MET A 59 17.59 12.76 1.90
N ASN A 60 17.82 12.23 3.10
CA ASN A 60 18.84 12.74 4.00
C ASN A 60 20.25 12.59 3.39
N SER A 61 20.58 11.42 2.87
CA SER A 61 21.88 11.16 2.25
C SER A 61 22.13 12.03 1.03
N ILE A 62 21.13 12.20 0.19
CA ILE A 62 21.22 13.02 -1.03
C ILE A 62 21.41 14.49 -0.69
N ASN A 63 20.76 14.98 0.35
CA ASN A 63 20.98 16.36 0.84
C ASN A 63 22.42 16.55 1.31
N ILE A 64 22.99 15.55 1.98
CA ILE A 64 24.40 15.58 2.40
C ILE A 64 25.31 15.58 1.18
N GLU A 65 25.03 14.76 0.17
CA GLU A 65 25.79 14.78 -1.07
C GLU A 65 25.78 16.14 -1.74
N ARG A 66 24.60 16.77 -1.78
CA ARG A 66 24.46 18.11 -2.36
C ARG A 66 25.30 19.14 -1.62
N GLU A 67 25.25 19.12 -0.28
CA GLU A 67 26.04 20.01 0.56
C GLU A 67 27.54 19.77 0.40
N SER A 68 27.94 18.56 0.05
CA SER A 68 29.32 18.19 -0.21
C SER A 68 29.81 18.58 -1.60
N GLY A 69 28.95 19.19 -2.42
CA GLY A 69 29.29 19.65 -3.76
C GLY A 69 29.12 18.60 -4.85
N ARG A 70 28.50 17.45 -4.55
CA ARG A 70 28.20 16.44 -5.57
C ARG A 70 27.02 16.89 -6.41
N SER A 71 27.04 16.53 -7.69
CA SER A 71 25.97 16.88 -8.64
C SER A 71 25.07 15.68 -8.98
N LYS A 72 25.51 14.47 -8.66
CA LYS A 72 24.82 13.22 -9.01
C LYS A 72 24.77 12.29 -7.80
N THR A 73 23.77 11.43 -7.81
CA THR A 73 23.59 10.38 -6.82
C THR A 73 23.20 9.09 -7.52
N SER A 74 23.27 7.98 -6.79
CA SER A 74 22.86 6.66 -7.28
C SER A 74 21.71 6.16 -6.44
N ILE A 75 20.68 5.65 -7.08
CA ILE A 75 19.55 4.99 -6.42
C ILE A 75 19.39 3.60 -7.02
N TRP A 76 19.27 2.61 -6.16
CA TRP A 76 19.02 1.23 -6.56
C TRP A 76 17.54 0.90 -6.47
N ILE A 77 17.01 0.40 -7.57
CA ILE A 77 15.63 -0.13 -7.63
C ILE A 77 15.78 -1.61 -7.95
N GLY A 78 15.59 -2.46 -6.91
CA GLY A 78 15.93 -3.87 -7.05
C GLY A 78 17.40 -4.05 -7.39
N ASP A 79 17.67 -4.71 -8.50
CA ASP A 79 19.03 -4.98 -8.97
C ASP A 79 19.58 -3.90 -9.91
N THR A 80 18.79 -2.88 -10.21
CA THR A 80 19.16 -1.86 -11.20
C THR A 80 19.60 -0.59 -10.50
N LYS A 81 20.78 -0.12 -10.89
CA LYS A 81 21.36 1.14 -10.42
C LYS A 81 21.00 2.27 -11.37
N PHE A 82 20.41 3.32 -10.83
CA PHE A 82 20.14 4.55 -11.57
C PHE A 82 21.05 5.67 -11.07
N VAL A 83 21.75 6.32 -11.98
CA VAL A 83 22.55 7.51 -11.66
C VAL A 83 21.74 8.72 -12.13
N LEU A 84 21.41 9.58 -11.20
CA LEU A 84 20.54 10.73 -11.44
C LEU A 84 21.21 12.01 -10.95
N SER A 85 20.83 13.15 -11.53
CA SER A 85 21.19 14.42 -10.92
C SER A 85 20.54 14.51 -9.53
N ILE A 86 21.15 15.23 -8.64
CA ILE A 86 20.61 15.39 -7.28
C ILE A 86 19.23 16.02 -7.32
N GLU A 87 19.01 17.03 -8.16
CA GLU A 87 17.70 17.67 -8.31
C GLU A 87 16.64 16.68 -8.81
N ARG A 88 17.00 15.83 -9.78
CA ARG A 88 16.07 14.81 -10.29
C ARG A 88 15.73 13.76 -9.23
N ALA A 89 16.73 13.34 -8.46
CA ALA A 89 16.53 12.35 -7.39
C ALA A 89 15.62 12.91 -6.29
N ILE A 90 15.84 14.16 -5.90
CA ILE A 90 15.00 14.83 -4.89
C ILE A 90 13.56 14.95 -5.40
N ASP A 91 13.37 15.40 -6.64
CA ASP A 91 12.06 15.51 -7.26
C ASP A 91 11.32 14.18 -7.27
N MET A 92 12.01 13.11 -7.66
CA MET A 92 11.45 11.77 -7.69
C MET A 92 11.01 11.31 -6.29
N LEU A 93 11.85 11.52 -5.29
CA LEU A 93 11.54 11.15 -3.90
C LEU A 93 10.38 11.96 -3.35
N GLN A 94 10.28 13.24 -3.70
CA GLN A 94 9.15 14.08 -3.31
C GLN A 94 7.84 13.60 -3.93
N GLN A 95 7.87 13.23 -5.20
CA GLN A 95 6.69 12.69 -5.87
C GLN A 95 6.26 11.37 -5.25
N LEU A 96 7.21 10.51 -4.89
CA LEU A 96 6.92 9.24 -4.20
C LEU A 96 6.28 9.48 -2.83
N GLU A 97 6.74 10.48 -2.07
CA GLU A 97 6.13 10.82 -0.79
C GLU A 97 4.69 11.31 -0.96
N LEU A 98 4.44 12.18 -1.94
CA LEU A 98 3.10 12.65 -2.21
C LEU A 98 2.18 11.52 -2.66
N TYR A 99 2.68 10.61 -3.47
CA TYR A 99 1.95 9.42 -3.89
C TYR A 99 1.60 8.54 -2.69
N ALA A 100 2.58 8.25 -1.84
CA ALA A 100 2.39 7.41 -0.67
C ALA A 100 1.39 8.05 0.33
N LEU A 101 1.45 9.36 0.49
CA LEU A 101 0.52 10.09 1.34
C LEU A 101 -0.91 10.01 0.80
N ALA A 102 -1.09 10.14 -0.51
CA ALA A 102 -2.39 10.01 -1.14
C ALA A 102 -2.94 8.58 -1.01
N CYS A 103 -2.10 7.56 -1.14
CA CYS A 103 -2.49 6.16 -0.92
C CYS A 103 -2.92 5.94 0.53
N TYR A 104 -2.17 6.46 1.48
CA TYR A 104 -2.51 6.36 2.90
C TYR A 104 -3.86 7.00 3.17
N ASP A 105 -4.08 8.21 2.67
CA ASP A 105 -5.36 8.91 2.84
C ASP A 105 -6.52 8.11 2.25
N THR A 106 -6.34 7.53 1.07
CA THR A 106 -7.35 6.70 0.42
C THR A 106 -7.68 5.48 1.26
N THR A 107 -6.67 4.77 1.76
CA THR A 107 -6.87 3.60 2.62
C THR A 107 -7.60 3.98 3.90
N GLN A 108 -7.24 5.10 4.53
CA GLN A 108 -7.93 5.56 5.74
C GLN A 108 -9.41 5.88 5.47
N ARG A 109 -9.72 6.48 4.31
CA ARG A 109 -11.11 6.73 3.92
C ARG A 109 -11.88 5.43 3.73
N HIS A 110 -11.27 4.40 3.15
CA HIS A 110 -11.89 3.09 3.00
C HIS A 110 -12.12 2.43 4.35
N ILE A 111 -11.17 2.49 5.26
CA ILE A 111 -11.32 1.97 6.62
C ILE A 111 -12.52 2.62 7.30
N ASN A 112 -12.58 3.94 7.24
CA ASN A 112 -13.69 4.69 7.84
C ASN A 112 -15.03 4.32 7.21
N ALA A 113 -15.09 4.21 5.89
CA ALA A 113 -16.30 3.82 5.18
C ALA A 113 -16.78 2.41 5.56
N ILE A 114 -15.86 1.45 5.60
CA ILE A 114 -16.18 0.06 5.99
C ILE A 114 -16.70 0.02 7.41
N ASN A 115 -16.12 0.80 8.32
CA ASN A 115 -16.53 0.86 9.71
C ASN A 115 -17.92 1.47 9.93
N GLN A 116 -18.41 2.23 8.95
CA GLN A 116 -19.74 2.84 9.03
C GLN A 116 -20.84 2.02 8.38
N LEU A 117 -20.51 0.95 7.68
CA LEU A 117 -21.51 0.08 7.06
C LEU A 117 -22.23 -0.75 8.12
N GLU A 118 -23.53 -0.94 7.92
CA GLU A 118 -24.39 -1.53 8.96
C GLU A 118 -24.87 -2.94 8.63
N THR A 119 -24.67 -3.42 7.41
CA THR A 119 -25.10 -4.76 7.01
C THR A 119 -23.93 -5.57 6.46
N LYS A 120 -24.01 -6.89 6.59
CA LYS A 120 -23.01 -7.82 6.05
C LYS A 120 -22.90 -7.66 4.54
N GLU A 121 -24.05 -7.52 3.86
CA GLU A 121 -24.12 -7.41 2.41
C GLU A 121 -23.41 -6.15 1.91
N GLU A 122 -23.60 -5.04 2.58
CA GLU A 122 -22.91 -3.79 2.25
C GLU A 122 -21.39 -3.91 2.41
N ILE A 123 -20.96 -4.56 3.50
CA ILE A 123 -19.53 -4.75 3.76
C ILE A 123 -18.91 -5.65 2.69
N GLU A 124 -19.55 -6.79 2.39
CA GLU A 124 -19.06 -7.73 1.39
C GLU A 124 -18.99 -7.10 0.01
N ALA A 125 -19.95 -6.26 -0.34
CA ALA A 125 -20.04 -5.60 -1.64
C ALA A 125 -19.12 -4.38 -1.76
N TYR A 126 -18.54 -3.90 -0.66
CA TYR A 126 -17.72 -2.69 -0.70
C TYR A 126 -16.45 -2.91 -1.52
N ASN A 127 -16.21 -2.04 -2.48
CA ASN A 127 -15.01 -2.09 -3.30
C ASN A 127 -13.97 -1.08 -2.79
N PHE A 128 -12.92 -1.57 -2.14
CA PHE A 128 -11.85 -0.73 -1.61
C PHE A 128 -10.70 -0.51 -2.61
N LYS A 129 -10.81 -1.04 -3.82
CA LYS A 129 -9.74 -0.91 -4.84
C LYS A 129 -9.89 0.36 -5.67
N THR A 130 -10.66 1.33 -5.18
CA THR A 130 -10.95 2.58 -5.89
C THR A 130 -10.33 3.77 -5.18
N GLY A 131 -10.15 4.86 -5.92
CA GLY A 131 -9.72 6.14 -5.36
C GLY A 131 -8.23 6.29 -5.17
N TYR A 132 -7.45 5.25 -5.42
CA TYR A 132 -5.99 5.34 -5.34
C TYR A 132 -5.43 6.17 -6.48
N PRO A 133 -4.34 6.91 -6.24
CA PRO A 133 -3.73 7.71 -7.29
C PRO A 133 -3.13 6.80 -8.37
N ARG A 134 -2.97 7.37 -9.56
CA ARG A 134 -2.28 6.66 -10.65
C ARG A 134 -0.83 6.42 -10.27
N LYS A 135 -0.34 5.22 -10.53
CA LYS A 135 1.07 4.89 -10.29
C LYS A 135 2.00 5.80 -11.07
N LEU A 136 3.13 6.12 -10.44
CA LEU A 136 4.10 7.02 -11.03
C LEU A 136 4.97 6.31 -12.07
N ASN A 137 5.30 7.03 -13.12
CA ASN A 137 6.23 6.60 -14.14
C ASN A 137 7.31 7.66 -14.28
N PHE A 138 8.56 7.25 -14.05
CA PHE A 138 9.71 8.14 -14.16
C PHE A 138 10.55 7.79 -15.37
N THR A 139 11.18 8.81 -15.92
CA THR A 139 12.24 8.66 -16.91
C THR A 139 13.51 9.25 -16.30
N GLY A 140 14.55 8.49 -16.34
CA GLY A 140 15.84 8.88 -15.73
C GLY A 140 16.93 9.11 -16.75
#